data_ba1772696d89d501939d3622f21f75fc
#
_entry.id   ba1772696d89d501939d3622f21f75fc
#
_cell.length_a   1.000
_cell.length_b   1.000
_cell.length_c   1.000
_cell.angle_alpha   90.00
_cell.angle_beta   90.00
_cell.angle_gamma   90.00
#
_symmetry.space_group_name_H-M   'P 1'
#
loop_
_entity.id
_entity.type
_entity.pdbx_description
1 polymer ?
#
loop_
_entity_poly.entity_id
_entity_poly.type
_entity_poly.pdbx_seq_one_letter_code
_entity_poly.pdbx_strand_id
1 'polypeptide(L)'
;MPFTYNVVTGASADRLEKLIAERLGPGADKVAIDRRIWRLFGEKWAVLYTDLSGFSRNVADFGIVHFLQTIYESHRLLVPLIERDNGILLKTEGDSLLVMFRHVSDALRCAVEMQKCTQQYNETRIDEEKVLLCVGIGYGELLRIGDSDIFGAEVNAACKLGEDTAKAHEILITGEVSRTARLPPGSSLQALDTAPAGADSAFRLVYK
;
A
#
# COMPACT_ATOMS: atom_id res chain seq x y z
N MET A 1 -32.92 -29.51 -8.00
CA MET A 1 -32.21 -28.51 -8.83
C MET A 1 -30.81 -28.38 -8.27
N PRO A 2 -29.78 -28.53 -9.07
CA PRO A 2 -28.41 -28.27 -8.59
C PRO A 2 -28.31 -26.77 -8.28
N PHE A 3 -27.91 -26.43 -7.05
CA PHE A 3 -27.56 -25.07 -6.69
C PHE A 3 -26.26 -24.73 -7.42
N THR A 4 -26.35 -23.94 -8.47
CA THR A 4 -25.17 -23.33 -9.07
C THR A 4 -24.75 -22.17 -8.17
N TYR A 5 -23.75 -22.39 -7.30
CA TYR A 5 -23.08 -21.28 -6.64
C TYR A 5 -22.29 -20.54 -7.73
N ASN A 6 -22.80 -19.44 -8.21
CA ASN A 6 -21.97 -18.45 -8.82
C ASN A 6 -21.10 -17.87 -7.70
N VAL A 7 -19.86 -18.33 -7.61
CA VAL A 7 -18.84 -17.65 -6.79
C VAL A 7 -18.57 -16.32 -7.49
N VAL A 8 -19.39 -15.33 -7.17
CA VAL A 8 -19.13 -13.96 -7.58
C VAL A 8 -17.94 -13.51 -6.77
N THR A 9 -17.03 -12.77 -7.41
CA THR A 9 -15.86 -12.13 -6.81
C THR A 9 -16.17 -11.17 -5.64
N GLY A 10 -17.45 -11.00 -5.30
CA GLY A 10 -17.97 -10.19 -4.20
C GLY A 10 -18.44 -10.95 -2.95
N ALA A 11 -18.29 -12.26 -2.87
CA ALA A 11 -18.84 -13.04 -1.74
C ALA A 11 -18.31 -12.59 -0.36
N SER A 12 -17.05 -12.19 -0.28
CA SER A 12 -16.45 -11.66 0.96
C SER A 12 -17.01 -10.27 1.31
N ALA A 13 -17.17 -9.40 0.33
CA ALA A 13 -17.77 -8.08 0.51
C ALA A 13 -19.22 -8.18 0.97
N ASP A 14 -20.03 -9.00 0.30
CA ASP A 14 -21.43 -9.28 0.70
C ASP A 14 -21.53 -9.81 2.13
N ARG A 15 -20.58 -10.67 2.50
CA ARG A 15 -20.56 -11.24 3.86
C ARG A 15 -20.21 -10.18 4.90
N LEU A 16 -19.25 -9.32 4.62
CA LEU A 16 -18.89 -8.20 5.49
C LEU A 16 -20.08 -7.24 5.63
N GLU A 17 -20.71 -6.85 4.52
CA GLU A 17 -21.87 -5.96 4.53
C GLU A 17 -23.00 -6.48 5.42
N LYS A 18 -23.33 -7.77 5.33
CA LYS A 18 -24.32 -8.41 6.19
C LYS A 18 -23.95 -8.36 7.68
N LEU A 19 -22.66 -8.52 8.01
CA LEU A 19 -22.20 -8.42 9.40
C LEU A 19 -22.22 -6.98 9.91
N ILE A 20 -21.91 -6.01 9.06
CA ILE A 20 -22.02 -4.58 9.40
C ILE A 20 -23.49 -4.19 9.57
N ALA A 21 -24.40 -4.67 8.71
CA ALA A 21 -25.84 -4.45 8.86
C ALA A 21 -26.36 -5.06 10.18
N GLU A 22 -25.93 -6.28 10.55
CA GLU A 22 -26.26 -6.91 11.84
C GLU A 22 -25.75 -6.04 13.00
N ARG A 23 -24.52 -5.48 12.90
CA ARG A 23 -23.91 -4.62 13.91
C ARG A 23 -24.62 -3.28 14.11
N LEU A 24 -25.30 -2.78 13.07
CA LEU A 24 -26.09 -1.55 13.11
C LEU A 24 -27.48 -1.76 13.70
N GLY A 25 -27.92 -3.00 13.85
CA GLY A 25 -29.24 -3.35 14.37
C GLY A 25 -29.44 -2.94 15.84
N PRO A 26 -30.68 -2.59 16.24
CA PRO A 26 -30.97 -2.27 17.63
C PRO A 26 -30.72 -3.48 18.55
N GLY A 27 -29.98 -3.27 19.65
CA GLY A 27 -29.63 -4.33 20.60
C GLY A 27 -28.53 -5.28 20.15
N ALA A 28 -27.83 -5.00 19.05
CA ALA A 28 -26.76 -5.85 18.55
C ALA A 28 -25.61 -6.02 19.55
N ASP A 29 -25.15 -7.25 19.76
CA ASP A 29 -23.89 -7.52 20.45
C ASP A 29 -22.72 -7.20 19.54
N LYS A 30 -22.31 -5.92 19.54
CA LYS A 30 -21.21 -5.42 18.69
C LYS A 30 -19.92 -6.18 18.93
N VAL A 31 -19.60 -6.55 20.17
CA VAL A 31 -18.35 -7.23 20.53
C VAL A 31 -18.31 -8.64 19.91
N ALA A 32 -19.44 -9.37 19.95
CA ALA A 32 -19.54 -10.69 19.33
C ALA A 32 -19.46 -10.59 17.80
N ILE A 33 -20.08 -9.57 17.20
CA ILE A 33 -20.03 -9.35 15.75
C ILE A 33 -18.62 -8.95 15.31
N ASP A 34 -17.95 -8.03 16.00
CA ASP A 34 -16.59 -7.62 15.71
C ASP A 34 -15.63 -8.83 15.75
N ARG A 35 -15.77 -9.70 16.75
CA ARG A 35 -15.00 -10.94 16.87
C ARG A 35 -15.24 -11.89 15.69
N ARG A 36 -16.48 -11.97 15.17
CA ARG A 36 -16.82 -12.75 13.96
C ARG A 36 -16.18 -12.15 12.71
N ILE A 37 -16.17 -10.82 12.57
CA ILE A 37 -15.54 -10.12 11.45
C ILE A 37 -14.05 -10.43 11.45
N TRP A 38 -13.35 -10.23 12.56
CA TRP A 38 -11.92 -10.54 12.68
C TRP A 38 -11.60 -12.01 12.45
N ARG A 39 -12.45 -12.92 12.89
CA ARG A 39 -12.27 -14.37 12.65
C ARG A 39 -12.39 -14.76 11.19
N LEU A 40 -13.21 -14.04 10.41
CA LEU A 40 -13.45 -14.33 8.99
C LEU A 40 -12.43 -13.65 8.07
N PHE A 41 -12.05 -12.44 8.39
CA PHE A 41 -11.29 -11.56 7.48
C PHE A 41 -9.94 -11.11 8.04
N GLY A 42 -9.67 -11.38 9.32
CA GLY A 42 -8.43 -10.95 9.97
C GLY A 42 -7.22 -11.73 9.48
N GLU A 43 -6.24 -11.01 8.95
CA GLU A 43 -4.96 -11.55 8.51
C GLU A 43 -3.84 -10.58 8.89
N LYS A 44 -2.58 -11.05 8.89
CA LYS A 44 -1.41 -10.22 9.12
C LYS A 44 -0.57 -10.11 7.85
N TRP A 45 -0.36 -8.88 7.35
CA TRP A 45 0.34 -8.57 6.12
C TRP A 45 1.20 -7.32 6.24
N ALA A 46 2.23 -7.24 5.41
CA ALA A 46 2.85 -5.97 5.06
C ALA A 46 2.09 -5.34 3.90
N VAL A 47 1.86 -4.04 4.01
CA VAL A 47 1.19 -3.21 3.01
C VAL A 47 2.19 -2.19 2.51
N LEU A 48 2.38 -2.13 1.20
CA LEU A 48 3.18 -1.13 0.52
C LEU A 48 2.24 -0.27 -0.33
N TYR A 49 2.30 1.03 -0.13
CA TYR A 49 1.57 2.02 -0.91
C TYR A 49 2.56 2.91 -1.63
N THR A 50 2.35 3.09 -2.93
CA THR A 50 3.14 4.01 -3.74
C THR A 50 2.30 5.20 -4.16
N ASP A 51 2.97 6.33 -4.36
CA ASP A 51 2.41 7.54 -4.93
C ASP A 51 3.45 8.25 -5.79
N LEU A 52 3.03 9.16 -6.69
CA LEU A 52 3.93 9.96 -7.51
C LEU A 52 3.93 11.42 -7.05
N SER A 53 5.09 11.89 -6.59
CA SER A 53 5.26 13.27 -6.18
C SER A 53 5.08 14.23 -7.34
N GLY A 54 4.32 15.32 -7.11
CA GLY A 54 4.19 16.42 -8.07
C GLY A 54 2.98 16.32 -9.01
N PHE A 55 2.07 15.36 -8.79
CA PHE A 55 0.88 15.15 -9.62
C PHE A 55 0.14 16.44 -9.99
N SER A 56 -0.35 17.17 -8.99
CA SER A 56 -1.20 18.34 -9.24
C SER A 56 -0.47 19.46 -10.00
N ARG A 57 0.84 19.61 -9.75
CA ARG A 57 1.68 20.58 -10.46
C ARG A 57 1.90 20.15 -11.91
N ASN A 58 2.27 18.91 -12.15
CA ASN A 58 2.54 18.40 -13.49
C ASN A 58 1.29 18.43 -14.37
N VAL A 59 0.11 18.12 -13.82
CA VAL A 59 -1.16 18.24 -14.56
C VAL A 59 -1.47 19.68 -14.93
N ALA A 60 -1.23 20.63 -14.03
CA ALA A 60 -1.45 22.05 -14.31
C ALA A 60 -0.50 22.61 -15.38
N ASP A 61 0.76 22.18 -15.36
CA ASP A 61 1.80 22.71 -16.23
C ASP A 61 1.85 22.02 -17.61
N PHE A 62 1.63 20.70 -17.68
CA PHE A 62 1.81 19.89 -18.88
C PHE A 62 0.55 19.18 -19.39
N GLY A 63 -0.51 19.20 -18.61
CA GLY A 63 -1.81 18.63 -18.93
C GLY A 63 -1.94 17.16 -18.57
N ILE A 64 -3.18 16.69 -18.53
CA ILE A 64 -3.55 15.34 -18.04
C ILE A 64 -2.98 14.20 -18.89
N VAL A 65 -2.86 14.38 -20.21
CA VAL A 65 -2.36 13.32 -21.11
C VAL A 65 -0.89 13.01 -20.84
N HIS A 66 -0.09 14.04 -20.58
CA HIS A 66 1.31 13.88 -20.21
C HIS A 66 1.43 13.10 -18.88
N PHE A 67 0.58 13.41 -17.94
CA PHE A 67 0.58 12.71 -16.66
C PHE A 67 0.11 11.24 -16.77
N LEU A 68 -0.88 10.94 -17.60
CA LEU A 68 -1.27 9.56 -17.91
C LEU A 68 -0.10 8.74 -18.49
N GLN A 69 0.76 9.35 -19.30
CA GLN A 69 1.98 8.72 -19.79
C GLN A 69 2.91 8.35 -18.60
N THR A 70 3.12 9.25 -17.65
CA THR A 70 3.95 9.00 -16.46
C THR A 70 3.37 7.88 -15.58
N ILE A 71 2.05 7.84 -15.39
CA ILE A 71 1.36 6.73 -14.70
C ILE A 71 1.62 5.40 -15.42
N TYR A 72 1.41 5.36 -16.74
CA TYR A 72 1.61 4.15 -17.53
C TYR A 72 3.05 3.63 -17.45
N GLU A 73 4.04 4.54 -17.56
CA GLU A 73 5.45 4.20 -17.42
C GLU A 73 5.79 3.72 -16.00
N SER A 74 5.25 4.35 -14.95
CA SER A 74 5.44 3.90 -13.57
C SER A 74 4.93 2.47 -13.37
N HIS A 75 3.72 2.16 -13.84
CA HIS A 75 3.17 0.81 -13.75
C HIS A 75 4.02 -0.21 -14.50
N ARG A 76 4.47 0.14 -15.72
CA ARG A 76 5.35 -0.72 -16.53
C ARG A 76 6.67 -1.04 -15.84
N LEU A 77 7.22 -0.10 -15.08
CA LEU A 77 8.46 -0.27 -14.32
C LEU A 77 8.25 -1.05 -13.02
N LEU A 78 7.18 -0.74 -12.28
CA LEU A 78 7.01 -1.18 -10.90
C LEU A 78 6.30 -2.54 -10.78
N VAL A 79 5.30 -2.84 -11.61
CA VAL A 79 4.52 -4.07 -11.50
C VAL A 79 5.38 -5.34 -11.62
N PRO A 80 6.36 -5.44 -12.55
CA PRO A 80 7.24 -6.62 -12.61
C PRO A 80 8.09 -6.84 -11.36
N LEU A 81 8.42 -5.76 -10.62
CA LEU A 81 9.19 -5.85 -9.38
C LEU A 81 8.32 -6.41 -8.25
N ILE A 82 7.03 -6.06 -8.21
CA ILE A 82 6.07 -6.59 -7.24
C ILE A 82 5.99 -8.12 -7.38
N GLU A 83 5.79 -8.61 -8.60
CA GLU A 83 5.69 -10.04 -8.89
C GLU A 83 6.99 -10.78 -8.54
N ARG A 84 8.14 -10.23 -8.92
CA ARG A 84 9.46 -10.79 -8.62
C ARG A 84 9.69 -10.96 -7.12
N ASP A 85 9.22 -10.03 -6.30
CA ASP A 85 9.41 -10.02 -4.86
C ASP A 85 8.24 -10.64 -4.08
N ASN A 86 7.38 -11.45 -4.75
CA ASN A 86 6.23 -12.17 -4.18
C ASN A 86 5.16 -11.23 -3.60
N GLY A 87 5.01 -10.03 -4.13
CA GLY A 87 3.95 -9.11 -3.80
C GLY A 87 2.66 -9.43 -4.55
N ILE A 88 1.54 -9.06 -3.96
CA ILE A 88 0.22 -9.09 -4.58
C ILE A 88 -0.21 -7.65 -4.81
N LEU A 89 -0.28 -7.24 -6.09
CA LEU A 89 -0.88 -5.96 -6.44
C LEU A 89 -2.40 -6.08 -6.24
N LEU A 90 -2.91 -5.45 -5.19
CA LEU A 90 -4.33 -5.53 -4.84
C LEU A 90 -5.16 -4.58 -5.71
N LYS A 91 -4.73 -3.34 -5.85
CA LYS A 91 -5.39 -2.35 -6.72
C LYS A 91 -4.46 -1.21 -7.14
N THR A 92 -4.91 -0.53 -8.19
CA THR A 92 -4.32 0.71 -8.69
C THR A 92 -5.37 1.82 -8.58
N GLU A 93 -4.99 2.97 -8.03
CA GLU A 93 -5.87 4.15 -7.94
C GLU A 93 -5.10 5.35 -8.50
N GLY A 94 -5.40 5.72 -9.76
CA GLY A 94 -4.62 6.75 -10.45
C GLY A 94 -3.16 6.35 -10.60
N ASP A 95 -2.27 7.09 -9.97
CA ASP A 95 -0.82 6.88 -9.94
C ASP A 95 -0.34 6.00 -8.77
N SER A 96 -1.25 5.61 -7.89
CA SER A 96 -0.92 4.85 -6.70
C SER A 96 -1.10 3.35 -6.89
N LEU A 97 -0.21 2.57 -6.27
CA LEU A 97 -0.29 1.11 -6.20
C LEU A 97 -0.45 0.68 -4.74
N LEU A 98 -1.47 -0.14 -4.46
CA LEU A 98 -1.65 -0.79 -3.17
C LEU A 98 -1.23 -2.25 -3.28
N VAL A 99 -0.18 -2.62 -2.57
CA VAL A 99 0.48 -3.93 -2.68
C VAL A 99 0.55 -4.61 -1.32
N MET A 100 0.37 -5.91 -1.31
CA MET A 100 0.48 -6.76 -0.12
C MET A 100 1.65 -7.71 -0.21
N PHE A 101 2.35 -7.93 0.92
CA PHE A 101 3.41 -8.93 1.03
C PHE A 101 3.18 -9.78 2.28
N ARG A 102 3.39 -11.09 2.17
CA ARG A 102 3.31 -11.97 3.35
C ARG A 102 4.46 -11.70 4.33
N HIS A 103 5.62 -11.36 3.81
CA HIS A 103 6.82 -11.05 4.61
C HIS A 103 7.22 -9.58 4.46
N VAL A 104 7.33 -8.91 5.59
CA VAL A 104 7.66 -7.47 5.64
C VAL A 104 9.03 -7.15 5.01
N SER A 105 10.00 -8.08 5.10
CA SER A 105 11.32 -7.90 4.48
C SER A 105 11.28 -7.93 2.95
N ASP A 106 10.29 -8.64 2.35
CA ASP A 106 10.08 -8.63 0.90
C ASP A 106 9.52 -7.29 0.45
N ALA A 107 8.60 -6.70 1.23
CA ALA A 107 8.09 -5.35 0.97
C ALA A 107 9.21 -4.30 0.97
N LEU A 108 10.12 -4.35 1.97
CA LEU A 108 11.26 -3.43 2.03
C LEU A 108 12.22 -3.60 0.85
N ARG A 109 12.53 -4.85 0.48
CA ARG A 109 13.40 -5.14 -0.67
C ARG A 109 12.77 -4.61 -1.95
N CYS A 110 11.49 -4.91 -2.17
CA CYS A 110 10.75 -4.44 -3.33
C CYS A 110 10.76 -2.91 -3.41
N ALA A 111 10.49 -2.21 -2.31
CA ALA A 111 10.50 -0.74 -2.26
C ALA A 111 11.86 -0.15 -2.65
N VAL A 112 12.97 -0.72 -2.15
CA VAL A 112 14.32 -0.25 -2.52
C VAL A 112 14.60 -0.48 -4.00
N GLU A 113 14.23 -1.64 -4.54
CA GLU A 113 14.41 -1.94 -5.95
C GLU A 113 13.50 -1.07 -6.85
N MET A 114 12.28 -0.74 -6.41
CA MET A 114 11.42 0.22 -7.09
C MET A 114 12.09 1.60 -7.20
N GLN A 115 12.66 2.09 -6.10
CA GLN A 115 13.36 3.37 -6.09
C GLN A 115 14.60 3.37 -7.00
N LYS A 116 15.40 2.30 -6.99
CA LYS A 116 16.56 2.17 -7.89
C LYS A 116 16.13 2.12 -9.36
N CYS A 117 15.08 1.37 -9.66
CA CYS A 117 14.54 1.26 -11.02
C CYS A 117 14.06 2.62 -11.54
N THR A 118 13.31 3.38 -10.74
CA THR A 118 12.85 4.72 -11.14
C THR A 118 14.01 5.71 -11.24
N GLN A 119 15.00 5.67 -10.36
CA GLN A 119 16.20 6.50 -10.47
C GLN A 119 16.97 6.23 -11.77
N GLN A 120 17.21 4.96 -12.09
CA GLN A 120 17.85 4.58 -13.35
C GLN A 120 17.05 5.03 -14.58
N TYR A 121 15.72 4.85 -14.56
CA TYR A 121 14.84 5.34 -15.62
C TYR A 121 14.95 6.85 -15.80
N ASN A 122 15.02 7.60 -14.70
CA ASN A 122 15.06 9.05 -14.69
C ASN A 122 16.37 9.65 -15.22
N GLU A 123 17.48 8.88 -15.26
CA GLU A 123 18.79 9.35 -15.76
C GLU A 123 18.74 9.86 -17.22
N THR A 124 17.83 9.31 -18.03
CA THR A 124 17.70 9.65 -19.45
C THR A 124 16.45 10.46 -19.77
N ARG A 125 15.74 10.95 -18.75
CA ARG A 125 14.47 11.67 -18.90
C ARG A 125 14.60 13.15 -18.59
N ILE A 126 13.84 13.95 -19.31
CA ILE A 126 13.64 15.36 -18.96
C ILE A 126 12.82 15.43 -17.65
N ASP A 127 12.91 16.55 -16.95
CA ASP A 127 12.33 16.68 -15.60
C ASP A 127 10.81 16.39 -15.56
N GLU A 128 10.09 16.73 -16.62
CA GLU A 128 8.65 16.54 -16.76
C GLU A 128 8.24 15.06 -16.90
N GLU A 129 9.13 14.20 -17.41
CA GLU A 129 8.89 12.77 -17.64
C GLU A 129 9.41 11.87 -16.50
N LYS A 130 10.02 12.45 -15.47
CA LYS A 130 10.58 11.70 -14.36
C LYS A 130 9.50 11.05 -13.50
N VAL A 131 9.72 9.81 -13.11
CA VAL A 131 8.91 9.08 -12.14
C VAL A 131 9.47 9.38 -10.75
N LEU A 132 8.80 10.25 -10.01
CA LEU A 132 9.20 10.70 -8.67
C LEU A 132 8.44 9.91 -7.61
N LEU A 133 8.91 8.69 -7.34
CA LEU A 133 8.22 7.71 -6.51
C LEU A 133 8.30 8.05 -5.02
N CYS A 134 7.15 8.03 -4.34
CA CYS A 134 6.96 8.04 -2.89
C CYS A 134 6.49 6.67 -2.42
N VAL A 135 6.99 6.17 -1.29
CA VAL A 135 6.60 4.85 -0.78
C VAL A 135 6.31 4.92 0.72
N GLY A 136 5.17 4.35 1.11
CA GLY A 136 4.80 4.10 2.51
C GLY A 136 4.63 2.61 2.77
N ILE A 137 5.14 2.10 3.90
CA ILE A 137 5.03 0.68 4.27
C ILE A 137 4.53 0.55 5.70
N GLY A 138 3.48 -0.26 5.88
CA GLY A 138 2.93 -0.68 7.17
C GLY A 138 2.96 -2.20 7.33
N TYR A 139 2.88 -2.69 8.55
CA TYR A 139 2.81 -4.12 8.84
C TYR A 139 1.94 -4.40 10.06
N GLY A 140 0.94 -5.22 9.93
CA GLY A 140 0.09 -5.56 11.07
C GLY A 140 -1.14 -6.37 10.68
N GLU A 141 -2.03 -6.50 11.67
CA GLU A 141 -3.33 -7.10 11.47
C GLU A 141 -4.22 -6.18 10.65
N LEU A 142 -4.91 -6.75 9.70
CA LEU A 142 -5.86 -6.08 8.82
C LEU A 142 -7.03 -7.00 8.46
N LEU A 143 -8.12 -6.43 8.01
CA LEU A 143 -9.23 -7.18 7.43
C LEU A 143 -9.00 -7.28 5.92
N ARG A 144 -8.85 -8.49 5.40
CA ARG A 144 -8.77 -8.76 3.95
C ARG A 144 -10.11 -9.20 3.41
N ILE A 145 -10.65 -8.44 2.48
CA ILE A 145 -11.97 -8.68 1.89
C ILE A 145 -11.79 -9.31 0.50
N GLY A 146 -11.54 -10.60 0.48
CA GLY A 146 -11.21 -11.32 -0.75
C GLY A 146 -9.97 -10.76 -1.42
N ASP A 147 -10.07 -10.53 -2.73
CA ASP A 147 -9.01 -9.91 -3.54
C ASP A 147 -9.37 -8.47 -3.94
N SER A 148 -10.33 -7.85 -3.24
CA SER A 148 -10.84 -6.52 -3.63
C SER A 148 -10.36 -5.39 -2.72
N ASP A 149 -10.25 -5.62 -1.41
CA ASP A 149 -9.89 -4.55 -0.48
C ASP A 149 -9.28 -5.03 0.84
N ILE A 150 -8.61 -4.10 1.53
CA ILE A 150 -8.03 -4.30 2.86
C ILE A 150 -8.30 -3.10 3.76
N PHE A 151 -8.55 -3.35 5.05
CA PHE A 151 -8.80 -2.31 6.04
C PHE A 151 -8.00 -2.57 7.32
N GLY A 152 -7.35 -1.54 7.84
CA GLY A 152 -6.58 -1.66 9.09
C GLY A 152 -5.81 -0.40 9.43
N ALA A 153 -5.34 -0.31 10.67
CA ALA A 153 -4.56 0.83 11.13
C ALA A 153 -3.26 0.99 10.33
N GLU A 154 -2.53 -0.10 10.14
CA GLU A 154 -1.28 -0.13 9.38
C GLU A 154 -1.49 0.10 7.86
N VAL A 155 -2.66 -0.26 7.30
CA VAL A 155 -3.04 0.09 5.92
C VAL A 155 -3.16 1.61 5.79
N ASN A 156 -3.95 2.23 6.67
CA ASN A 156 -4.12 3.67 6.68
C ASN A 156 -2.80 4.41 6.91
N ALA A 157 -1.95 3.90 7.81
CA ALA A 157 -0.64 4.48 8.07
C ALA A 157 0.28 4.39 6.83
N ALA A 158 0.31 3.26 6.14
CA ALA A 158 1.08 3.09 4.91
C ALA A 158 0.64 4.07 3.81
N CYS A 159 -0.68 4.20 3.58
CA CYS A 159 -1.23 5.16 2.61
C CYS A 159 -0.81 6.60 2.97
N LYS A 160 -1.01 7.02 4.22
CA LYS A 160 -0.64 8.37 4.67
C LYS A 160 0.87 8.65 4.62
N LEU A 161 1.70 7.66 4.86
CA LEU A 161 3.14 7.80 4.71
C LEU A 161 3.52 7.98 3.24
N GLY A 162 2.95 7.21 2.33
CA GLY A 162 3.26 7.27 0.90
C GLY A 162 2.70 8.52 0.22
N GLU A 163 1.45 8.86 0.48
CA GLU A 163 0.72 9.94 -0.19
C GLU A 163 1.00 11.33 0.43
N ASP A 164 0.83 11.43 1.77
CA ASP A 164 0.84 12.73 2.45
C ASP A 164 2.22 13.14 2.98
N THR A 165 3.13 12.17 3.26
CA THR A 165 4.33 12.45 4.05
C THR A 165 5.63 12.28 3.25
N ALA A 166 5.74 11.20 2.48
CA ALA A 166 6.95 10.90 1.71
C ALA A 166 7.17 11.94 0.61
N LYS A 167 8.43 12.29 0.42
CA LYS A 167 8.88 13.08 -0.73
C LYS A 167 9.40 12.14 -1.81
N ALA A 168 9.61 12.71 -3.00
CA ALA A 168 10.23 11.98 -4.10
C ALA A 168 11.47 11.20 -3.64
N HIS A 169 11.52 9.93 -4.03
CA HIS A 169 12.59 8.98 -3.69
C HIS A 169 12.67 8.57 -2.20
N GLU A 170 11.68 8.89 -1.37
CA GLU A 170 11.64 8.43 0.01
C GLU A 170 10.85 7.14 0.17
N ILE A 171 11.33 6.30 1.09
CA ILE A 171 10.61 5.14 1.62
C ILE A 171 10.39 5.39 3.10
N LEU A 172 9.13 5.54 3.49
CA LEU A 172 8.72 5.73 4.87
C LEU A 172 8.05 4.46 5.40
N ILE A 173 8.34 4.11 6.65
CA ILE A 173 7.87 2.87 7.26
C ILE A 173 7.28 3.15 8.64
N THR A 174 6.31 2.33 9.07
CA THR A 174 5.78 2.40 10.44
C THR A 174 6.73 1.77 11.45
N GLY A 175 6.51 2.07 12.73
CA GLY A 175 7.26 1.47 13.84
C GLY A 175 7.17 -0.06 13.86
N GLU A 176 6.02 -0.63 13.51
CA GLU A 176 5.86 -2.09 13.45
C GLU A 176 6.72 -2.73 12.36
N VAL A 177 6.85 -2.08 11.21
CA VAL A 177 7.80 -2.51 10.16
C VAL A 177 9.23 -2.47 10.68
N SER A 178 9.62 -1.39 11.37
CA SER A 178 10.99 -1.23 11.90
C SER A 178 11.38 -2.31 12.92
N ARG A 179 10.42 -2.76 13.73
CA ARG A 179 10.62 -3.80 14.76
C ARG A 179 10.67 -5.20 14.20
N THR A 180 9.97 -5.44 13.08
CA THR A 180 9.74 -6.79 12.55
C THR A 180 10.63 -7.12 11.37
N ALA A 181 10.96 -6.15 10.53
CA ALA A 181 11.67 -6.39 9.29
C ALA A 181 13.18 -6.56 9.50
N ARG A 182 13.78 -7.44 8.72
CA ARG A 182 15.21 -7.41 8.48
C ARG A 182 15.50 -6.34 7.41
N LEU A 183 16.25 -5.32 7.80
CA LEU A 183 16.61 -4.24 6.88
C LEU A 183 17.49 -4.74 5.72
N PRO A 184 17.31 -4.19 4.51
CA PRO A 184 18.21 -4.45 3.39
C PRO A 184 19.67 -4.09 3.74
N PRO A 185 20.66 -4.82 3.21
CA PRO A 185 22.07 -4.52 3.49
C PRO A 185 22.45 -3.08 3.13
N GLY A 186 23.20 -2.43 4.03
CA GLY A 186 23.65 -1.05 3.83
C GLY A 186 22.59 0.03 4.04
N SER A 187 21.39 -0.36 4.50
CA SER A 187 20.35 0.60 4.89
C SER A 187 20.36 0.90 6.37
N SER A 188 19.78 2.04 6.75
CA SER A 188 19.57 2.49 8.13
C SER A 188 18.23 3.18 8.28
N LEU A 189 17.80 3.41 9.52
CA LEU A 189 16.54 4.08 9.83
C LEU A 189 16.82 5.46 10.43
N GLN A 190 16.06 6.44 10.00
CA GLN A 190 15.98 7.78 10.57
C GLN A 190 14.57 8.00 11.09
N ALA A 191 14.42 8.27 12.38
CA ALA A 191 13.10 8.55 12.98
C ALA A 191 12.50 9.82 12.37
N LEU A 192 11.19 9.82 12.19
CA LEU A 192 10.40 10.99 11.86
C LEU A 192 9.88 11.64 13.15
N ASP A 193 9.70 12.96 13.11
CA ASP A 193 9.18 13.73 14.27
C ASP A 193 7.73 13.39 14.61
N THR A 194 6.96 12.94 13.60
CA THR A 194 5.54 12.61 13.74
C THR A 194 5.23 11.27 13.09
N ALA A 195 4.28 10.54 13.68
CA ALA A 195 3.71 9.32 13.10
C ALA A 195 2.30 9.60 12.53
N PRO A 196 1.90 8.93 11.45
CA PRO A 196 0.55 9.04 10.94
C PRO A 196 -0.45 8.34 11.86
N ALA A 197 -1.72 8.69 11.73
CA ALA A 197 -2.79 7.98 12.41
C ALA A 197 -2.77 6.49 12.05
N GLY A 198 -2.75 5.62 13.05
CA GLY A 198 -2.67 4.17 12.89
C GLY A 198 -1.30 3.58 13.22
N ALA A 199 -0.25 4.39 13.34
CA ALA A 199 1.08 3.97 13.78
C ALA A 199 1.52 4.70 15.06
N ASP A 200 2.36 4.05 15.86
CA ASP A 200 2.95 4.63 17.09
C ASP A 200 4.21 5.45 16.81
N SER A 201 4.91 5.12 15.74
CA SER A 201 6.14 5.77 15.29
C SER A 201 6.31 5.56 13.80
N ALA A 202 7.17 6.38 13.18
CA ALA A 202 7.49 6.26 11.76
C ALA A 202 8.96 6.58 11.52
N PHE A 203 9.51 5.99 10.45
CA PHE A 203 10.93 6.12 10.10
C PHE A 203 11.08 6.30 8.59
N ARG A 204 12.11 7.00 8.20
CA ARG A 204 12.63 6.99 6.83
C ARG A 204 13.66 5.87 6.70
N LEU A 205 13.49 5.01 5.69
CA LEU A 205 14.53 4.05 5.30
C LEU A 205 15.57 4.77 4.44
N VAL A 206 16.79 4.90 4.97
CA VAL A 206 17.96 5.38 4.21
C VAL A 206 18.59 4.18 3.54
N TYR A 207 18.64 4.17 2.22
CA TYR A 207 19.18 3.08 1.39
C TYR A 207 20.24 3.61 0.43
N LYS A 208 21.09 2.70 -0.11
CA LYS A 208 22.16 2.99 -1.10
C LYS A 208 21.84 2.31 -2.41
#